data_c5ac569c27c6d2f2f40c4bf66c479a08
#
_entry.id   c5ac569c27c6d2f2f40c4bf66c479a08
#
_cell.length_a   1.000
_cell.length_b   1.000
_cell.length_c   1.000
_cell.angle_alpha   90.00
_cell.angle_beta   90.00
_cell.angle_gamma   90.00
#
_symmetry.space_group_name_H-M   'P 1'
#
loop_
_entity.id
_entity.type
_entity.pdbx_description
1 polymer ?
#
loop_
_entity_poly.entity_id
_entity_poly.type
_entity_poly.pdbx_seq_one_letter_code
_entity_poly.pdbx_strand_id
1 'polypeptide(L)'
;MKRAALMLTGVLTVSGLLVAGCGGSAEETSKTLVATLGDSITAGSPGYDPDPRMRETLGFGADGKSQWQYWAEKVDRTLRFRNCGVYGQRTDEIARRLDACAKGAQVLVVQGGINDVAQAYDVELAAKNLRTMVRRGKDLGLRVTIANVLPWNARWPGTEDAINGLNESIDELARDENVLVLPFYATLESSELPGRMRDEWTSDGDHPSVEGYRRLGELAFRVP
;
A
#
# COMPACT_ATOMS: atom_id res chain seq x y z
N MET A 1 -91.72 19.98 32.11
CA MET A 1 -91.83 19.11 30.96
C MET A 1 -90.77 19.50 29.97
N LYS A 2 -89.59 18.88 30.01
CA LYS A 2 -88.54 19.07 29.00
C LYS A 2 -87.83 17.71 28.75
N ARG A 3 -87.98 17.21 27.54
CA ARG A 3 -87.41 15.91 27.10
C ARG A 3 -85.91 16.09 26.80
N ALA A 4 -85.10 15.22 27.39
CA ALA A 4 -83.68 15.13 27.09
C ALA A 4 -83.47 14.12 25.96
N ALA A 5 -82.77 14.54 24.89
CA ALA A 5 -82.35 13.69 23.81
C ALA A 5 -80.98 13.14 24.11
N LEU A 6 -80.85 11.80 24.02
CA LEU A 6 -79.62 11.07 24.22
C LEU A 6 -78.89 10.95 22.82
N MET A 7 -77.73 11.58 22.67
CA MET A 7 -76.89 11.38 21.50
C MET A 7 -75.86 10.25 21.75
N LEU A 8 -75.91 9.23 20.91
CA LEU A 8 -75.00 8.11 20.93
C LEU A 8 -73.86 8.49 20.04
N THR A 9 -72.64 8.70 20.59
CA THR A 9 -71.41 8.92 19.83
C THR A 9 -70.73 7.59 19.64
N GLY A 10 -70.69 7.12 18.37
CA GLY A 10 -69.93 5.94 17.96
C GLY A 10 -68.42 6.26 17.87
N VAL A 11 -67.61 5.50 18.57
CA VAL A 11 -66.17 5.54 18.49
C VAL A 11 -65.70 4.57 17.39
N LEU A 12 -65.23 5.08 16.28
CA LEU A 12 -64.49 4.27 15.27
C LEU A 12 -63.05 4.07 15.73
N THR A 13 -62.72 2.86 16.11
CA THR A 13 -61.31 2.46 16.33
C THR A 13 -60.69 2.10 15.00
N VAL A 14 -59.80 2.97 14.53
CA VAL A 14 -58.91 2.66 13.40
C VAL A 14 -57.70 1.90 13.93
N SER A 15 -57.65 0.59 13.64
CA SER A 15 -56.46 -0.23 13.89
C SER A 15 -55.40 0.06 12.85
N GLY A 16 -54.40 0.89 13.20
CA GLY A 16 -53.24 1.12 12.39
C GLY A 16 -52.27 -0.10 12.43
N LEU A 17 -52.13 -0.79 11.29
CA LEU A 17 -51.09 -1.80 11.11
C LEU A 17 -49.72 -1.10 11.07
N LEU A 18 -48.93 -1.21 12.11
CA LEU A 18 -47.50 -0.84 12.13
C LEU A 18 -46.73 -1.89 11.32
N VAL A 19 -46.41 -1.55 10.06
CA VAL A 19 -45.41 -2.29 9.30
C VAL A 19 -44.06 -1.91 9.87
N ALA A 20 -43.49 -2.77 10.70
CA ALA A 20 -42.08 -2.68 11.12
C ALA A 20 -41.22 -2.96 9.89
N GLY A 21 -40.80 -1.90 9.21
CA GLY A 21 -39.77 -1.98 8.19
C GLY A 21 -38.44 -2.37 8.87
N CYS A 22 -37.99 -3.62 8.70
CA CYS A 22 -36.62 -4.00 8.96
C CYS A 22 -35.72 -3.28 7.95
N GLY A 23 -35.38 -2.04 8.24
CA GLY A 23 -34.26 -1.34 7.63
C GLY A 23 -32.98 -1.98 8.15
N GLY A 24 -32.52 -3.04 7.50
CA GLY A 24 -31.15 -3.51 7.67
C GLY A 24 -30.23 -2.41 7.18
N SER A 25 -29.70 -1.58 8.10
CA SER A 25 -28.51 -0.80 7.83
C SER A 25 -27.40 -1.81 7.52
N ALA A 26 -27.05 -1.92 6.22
CA ALA A 26 -25.82 -2.59 5.86
C ALA A 26 -24.71 -1.84 6.62
N GLU A 27 -24.14 -2.49 7.60
CA GLU A 27 -22.96 -2.01 8.33
C GLU A 27 -21.89 -1.83 7.26
N GLU A 28 -21.60 -0.60 6.90
CA GLU A 28 -20.52 -0.26 5.97
C GLU A 28 -19.22 -0.67 6.69
N THR A 29 -18.77 -1.91 6.43
CA THR A 29 -17.56 -2.45 7.03
C THR A 29 -16.43 -1.49 6.68
N SER A 30 -15.90 -0.81 7.71
CA SER A 30 -14.83 0.17 7.51
C SER A 30 -13.63 -0.53 6.87
N LYS A 31 -13.21 -0.04 5.70
CA LYS A 31 -12.05 -0.61 4.98
C LYS A 31 -10.79 -0.55 5.85
N THR A 32 -9.99 -1.59 5.80
CA THR A 32 -8.66 -1.61 6.41
C THR A 32 -7.74 -0.61 5.73
N LEU A 33 -7.23 0.37 6.46
CA LEU A 33 -6.26 1.33 5.94
C LEU A 33 -4.85 0.71 5.97
N VAL A 34 -4.26 0.59 4.79
CA VAL A 34 -2.88 0.17 4.57
C VAL A 34 -2.04 1.41 4.27
N ALA A 35 -1.10 1.73 5.15
CA ALA A 35 -0.10 2.76 4.89
C ALA A 35 1.07 2.13 4.12
N THR A 36 1.47 2.73 3.00
CA THR A 36 2.58 2.25 2.17
C THR A 36 3.69 3.28 2.18
N LEU A 37 4.73 2.98 2.93
CA LEU A 37 5.88 3.85 3.16
C LEU A 37 7.02 3.40 2.25
N GLY A 38 7.54 4.31 1.41
CA GLY A 38 8.62 3.95 0.49
C GLY A 38 9.12 5.10 -0.38
N ASP A 39 9.84 4.72 -1.42
CA ASP A 39 10.43 5.59 -2.44
C ASP A 39 9.52 5.75 -3.68
N SER A 40 10.14 5.97 -4.86
CA SER A 40 9.44 6.11 -6.14
C SER A 40 8.67 4.85 -6.57
N ILE A 41 9.10 3.66 -6.16
CA ILE A 41 8.39 2.40 -6.47
C ILE A 41 7.04 2.37 -5.72
N THR A 42 7.01 2.85 -4.49
CA THR A 42 5.77 3.01 -3.72
C THR A 42 4.94 4.19 -4.25
N ALA A 43 5.57 5.31 -4.59
CA ALA A 43 4.89 6.48 -5.15
C ALA A 43 4.14 6.16 -6.45
N GLY A 44 4.73 5.29 -7.31
CA GLY A 44 4.14 4.94 -8.60
C GLY A 44 4.86 5.62 -9.77
N SER A 45 6.19 5.82 -9.66
CA SER A 45 7.03 6.45 -10.68
C SER A 45 7.23 5.53 -11.89
N PRO A 46 7.25 6.08 -13.13
CA PRO A 46 7.16 7.51 -13.43
C PRO A 46 5.73 8.02 -13.64
N GLY A 47 4.73 7.15 -13.68
CA GLY A 47 3.38 7.52 -14.10
C GLY A 47 2.53 8.22 -13.05
N TYR A 48 2.92 8.18 -11.77
CA TYR A 48 2.16 8.75 -10.67
C TYR A 48 3.05 9.17 -9.51
N ASP A 49 2.71 10.29 -8.87
CA ASP A 49 3.24 10.70 -7.57
C ASP A 49 2.05 11.14 -6.68
N PRO A 50 1.96 10.71 -5.42
CA PRO A 50 0.86 11.09 -4.53
C PRO A 50 0.87 12.58 -4.15
N ASP A 51 2.03 13.26 -4.23
CA ASP A 51 2.12 14.71 -4.03
C ASP A 51 1.72 15.46 -5.32
N PRO A 52 0.62 16.23 -5.31
CA PRO A 52 0.19 17.02 -6.47
C PRO A 52 1.24 18.00 -6.99
N ARG A 53 2.04 18.60 -6.09
CA ARG A 53 3.10 19.56 -6.46
C ARG A 53 4.22 18.85 -7.20
N MET A 54 4.56 17.64 -6.76
CA MET A 54 5.58 16.83 -7.40
C MET A 54 5.11 16.41 -8.79
N ARG A 55 3.85 15.96 -8.95
CA ARG A 55 3.27 15.63 -10.27
C ARG A 55 3.34 16.82 -11.23
N GLU A 56 2.99 18.02 -10.74
CA GLU A 56 3.08 19.24 -11.54
C GLU A 56 4.51 19.55 -11.97
N THR A 57 5.47 19.42 -11.04
CA THR A 57 6.91 19.66 -11.30
C THR A 57 7.48 18.67 -12.30
N LEU A 58 7.11 17.41 -12.20
CA LEU A 58 7.62 16.32 -13.05
C LEU A 58 6.86 16.18 -14.38
N GLY A 59 5.71 16.88 -14.53
CA GLY A 59 4.87 16.80 -15.70
C GLY A 59 4.09 15.47 -15.83
N PHE A 60 4.02 14.66 -14.76
CA PHE A 60 3.29 13.40 -14.76
C PHE A 60 1.81 13.61 -14.47
N GLY A 61 0.95 12.90 -15.22
CA GLY A 61 -0.48 12.84 -14.93
C GLY A 61 -0.78 12.05 -13.65
N ALA A 62 -2.02 12.17 -13.18
CA ALA A 62 -2.52 11.35 -12.07
C ALA A 62 -2.97 9.97 -12.59
N ASP A 63 -2.04 9.10 -12.98
CA ASP A 63 -2.38 7.75 -13.44
C ASP A 63 -2.29 6.73 -12.29
N GLY A 64 -3.45 6.47 -11.67
CA GLY A 64 -3.54 5.47 -10.59
C GLY A 64 -3.09 4.06 -10.99
N LYS A 65 -3.11 3.72 -12.29
CA LYS A 65 -2.65 2.40 -12.77
C LYS A 65 -1.14 2.23 -12.66
N SER A 66 -0.39 3.31 -12.53
CA SER A 66 1.04 3.29 -12.24
C SER A 66 1.36 3.10 -10.75
N GLN A 67 0.44 2.55 -9.98
CA GLN A 67 0.60 2.22 -8.56
C GLN A 67 0.18 0.78 -8.31
N TRP A 68 1.02 -0.01 -7.62
CA TRP A 68 0.64 -1.36 -7.21
C TRP A 68 -0.54 -1.37 -6.22
N GLN A 69 -0.70 -0.34 -5.40
CA GLN A 69 -1.80 -0.16 -4.46
C GLN A 69 -3.17 -0.12 -5.17
N TYR A 70 -3.23 0.55 -6.33
CA TYR A 70 -4.45 0.57 -7.15
C TYR A 70 -4.89 -0.84 -7.55
N TRP A 71 -3.96 -1.69 -7.97
CA TRP A 71 -4.23 -3.05 -8.38
C TRP A 71 -4.56 -3.96 -7.20
N ALA A 72 -3.85 -3.79 -6.07
CA ALA A 72 -4.15 -4.51 -4.83
C ALA A 72 -5.57 -4.19 -4.32
N GLU A 73 -6.03 -2.94 -4.36
CA GLU A 73 -7.40 -2.56 -4.00
C GLU A 73 -8.45 -3.14 -4.97
N LYS A 74 -8.09 -3.40 -6.22
CA LYS A 74 -8.96 -4.10 -7.18
C LYS A 74 -9.16 -5.57 -6.81
N VAL A 75 -8.13 -6.21 -6.29
CA VAL A 75 -8.17 -7.62 -5.84
C VAL A 75 -8.93 -7.73 -4.52
N ASP A 76 -8.63 -6.86 -3.56
CA ASP A 76 -9.29 -6.86 -2.25
C ASP A 76 -9.92 -5.49 -1.95
N ARG A 77 -11.23 -5.41 -2.14
CA ARG A 77 -12.03 -4.20 -1.96
C ARG A 77 -12.27 -3.82 -0.49
N THR A 78 -11.88 -4.67 0.44
CA THR A 78 -11.93 -4.37 1.89
C THR A 78 -10.76 -3.49 2.33
N LEU A 79 -9.78 -3.28 1.43
CA LEU A 79 -8.62 -2.45 1.66
C LEU A 79 -8.81 -1.04 1.10
N ARG A 80 -8.10 -0.10 1.68
CA ARG A 80 -7.81 1.23 1.14
C ARG A 80 -6.37 1.59 1.45
N PHE A 81 -5.74 2.33 0.59
CA PHE A 81 -4.32 2.64 0.71
C PHE A 81 -4.07 4.11 0.98
N ARG A 82 -3.06 4.37 1.82
CA ARG A 82 -2.39 5.66 1.92
C ARG A 82 -1.01 5.51 1.31
N ASN A 83 -0.80 6.13 0.16
CA ASN A 83 0.49 6.14 -0.50
C ASN A 83 1.37 7.25 0.10
N CYS A 84 2.48 6.86 0.71
CA CYS A 84 3.50 7.73 1.29
C CYS A 84 4.85 7.53 0.56
N GLY A 85 4.83 7.17 -0.71
CA GLY A 85 6.05 7.10 -1.52
C GLY A 85 6.59 8.50 -1.84
N VAL A 86 7.92 8.64 -1.85
CA VAL A 86 8.61 9.87 -2.26
C VAL A 86 9.82 9.52 -3.12
N TYR A 87 9.89 10.16 -4.29
CA TYR A 87 10.95 9.91 -5.28
C TYR A 87 12.35 10.07 -4.72
N GLY A 88 13.26 9.17 -5.13
CA GLY A 88 14.69 9.29 -4.89
C GLY A 88 15.13 9.11 -3.44
N GLN A 89 14.20 8.87 -2.51
CA GLN A 89 14.53 8.76 -1.09
C GLN A 89 15.23 7.45 -0.76
N ARG A 90 16.31 7.57 0.02
CA ARG A 90 16.97 6.46 0.69
C ARG A 90 16.22 6.05 1.95
N THR A 91 16.60 4.90 2.48
CA THR A 91 15.96 4.31 3.66
C THR A 91 15.98 5.21 4.90
N ASP A 92 17.03 6.02 5.10
CA ASP A 92 17.11 6.98 6.21
C ASP A 92 16.11 8.13 6.09
N GLU A 93 15.83 8.58 4.86
CA GLU A 93 14.86 9.63 4.56
C GLU A 93 13.42 9.11 4.67
N ILE A 94 13.19 7.88 4.18
CA ILE A 94 11.92 7.18 4.29
C ILE A 94 11.53 7.00 5.77
N ALA A 95 12.49 6.57 6.61
CA ALA A 95 12.27 6.32 8.04
C ALA A 95 11.74 7.56 8.79
N ARG A 96 12.19 8.76 8.43
CA ARG A 96 11.76 10.02 9.07
C ARG A 96 10.26 10.32 8.91
N ARG A 97 9.60 9.70 7.91
CA ARG A 97 8.18 9.93 7.61
C ARG A 97 7.24 8.86 8.15
N LEU A 98 7.79 7.82 8.80
CA LEU A 98 7.02 6.65 9.22
C LEU A 98 5.83 7.02 10.11
N ASP A 99 6.05 7.74 11.20
CA ASP A 99 5.01 8.04 12.18
C ASP A 99 3.84 8.84 11.55
N ALA A 100 4.15 9.78 10.66
CA ALA A 100 3.14 10.55 9.95
C ALA A 100 2.36 9.68 8.95
N CYS A 101 3.07 8.81 8.21
CA CYS A 101 2.46 7.88 7.27
C CYS A 101 1.57 6.85 7.98
N ALA A 102 2.02 6.31 9.09
CA ALA A 102 1.37 5.24 9.85
C ALA A 102 0.10 5.68 10.60
N LYS A 103 -0.12 6.99 10.78
CA LYS A 103 -1.21 7.52 11.62
C LYS A 103 -2.59 6.99 11.23
N GLY A 104 -3.23 6.23 12.16
CA GLY A 104 -4.56 5.66 11.97
C GLY A 104 -4.64 4.49 10.99
N ALA A 105 -3.50 3.97 10.52
CA ALA A 105 -3.46 2.74 9.73
C ALA A 105 -3.58 1.48 10.61
N GLN A 106 -3.95 0.36 10.01
CA GLN A 106 -3.94 -0.96 10.62
C GLN A 106 -2.79 -1.83 10.10
N VAL A 107 -2.32 -1.52 8.89
CA VAL A 107 -1.23 -2.23 8.23
C VAL A 107 -0.20 -1.22 7.75
N LEU A 108 1.08 -1.57 7.88
CA LEU A 108 2.20 -0.82 7.31
C LEU A 108 2.96 -1.71 6.32
N VAL A 109 3.13 -1.21 5.11
CA VAL A 109 4.08 -1.77 4.13
C VAL A 109 5.31 -0.90 4.11
N VAL A 110 6.48 -1.49 4.35
CA VAL A 110 7.79 -0.84 4.24
C VAL A 110 8.43 -1.26 2.92
N GLN A 111 8.85 -0.28 2.11
CA GLN A 111 9.59 -0.50 0.87
C GLN A 111 10.72 0.53 0.77
N GLY A 112 11.87 0.13 0.24
CA GLY A 112 13.03 1.00 0.02
C GLY A 112 14.31 0.22 -0.15
N GLY A 113 15.41 0.93 -0.47
CA GLY A 113 16.75 0.36 -0.58
C GLY A 113 17.37 0.48 -1.97
N ILE A 114 16.56 0.60 -3.03
CA ILE A 114 17.12 0.77 -4.37
C ILE A 114 17.91 2.08 -4.50
N ASN A 115 17.45 3.15 -3.88
CA ASN A 115 18.15 4.44 -3.91
C ASN A 115 19.42 4.44 -3.04
N ASP A 116 19.48 3.62 -2.01
CA ASP A 116 20.70 3.40 -1.23
C ASP A 116 21.77 2.77 -2.13
N VAL A 117 21.42 1.74 -2.92
CA VAL A 117 22.31 1.14 -3.92
C VAL A 117 22.65 2.12 -5.03
N ALA A 118 21.66 2.79 -5.63
CA ALA A 118 21.82 3.70 -6.75
C ALA A 118 22.70 4.92 -6.43
N GLN A 119 22.65 5.39 -5.19
CA GLN A 119 23.45 6.53 -4.71
C GLN A 119 24.76 6.12 -4.04
N ALA A 120 25.16 4.83 -4.16
CA ALA A 120 26.35 4.26 -3.55
C ALA A 120 26.41 4.52 -2.02
N TYR A 121 25.25 4.44 -1.38
CA TYR A 121 25.12 4.58 0.06
C TYR A 121 25.42 3.25 0.77
N ASP A 122 25.64 3.28 2.07
CA ASP A 122 25.94 2.10 2.88
C ASP A 122 24.74 1.14 2.94
N VAL A 123 24.88 -0.02 2.29
CA VAL A 123 23.84 -1.05 2.20
C VAL A 123 23.54 -1.70 3.56
N GLU A 124 24.56 -1.83 4.43
CA GLU A 124 24.36 -2.34 5.80
C GLU A 124 23.53 -1.36 6.64
N LEU A 125 23.78 -0.05 6.43
CA LEU A 125 22.98 0.99 7.07
C LEU A 125 21.53 1.00 6.51
N ALA A 126 21.36 0.75 5.20
CA ALA A 126 20.05 0.58 4.60
C ALA A 126 19.26 -0.57 5.26
N ALA A 127 19.88 -1.74 5.41
CA ALA A 127 19.28 -2.88 6.10
C ALA A 127 18.89 -2.56 7.56
N LYS A 128 19.76 -1.83 8.28
CA LYS A 128 19.49 -1.36 9.65
C LYS A 128 18.30 -0.39 9.71
N ASN A 129 18.20 0.52 8.75
CA ASN A 129 17.08 1.46 8.65
C ASN A 129 15.76 0.73 8.38
N LEU A 130 15.76 -0.25 7.48
CA LEU A 130 14.60 -1.10 7.19
C LEU A 130 14.16 -1.87 8.44
N ARG A 131 15.09 -2.47 9.18
CA ARG A 131 14.81 -3.14 10.46
C ARG A 131 14.20 -2.18 11.49
N THR A 132 14.73 -0.98 11.57
CA THR A 132 14.21 0.07 12.47
C THR A 132 12.77 0.45 12.11
N MET A 133 12.46 0.59 10.83
CA MET A 133 11.11 0.90 10.37
C MET A 133 10.11 -0.23 10.66
N VAL A 134 10.50 -1.50 10.45
CA VAL A 134 9.66 -2.65 10.77
C VAL A 134 9.36 -2.70 12.26
N ARG A 135 10.37 -2.57 13.12
CA ARG A 135 10.20 -2.52 14.59
C ARG A 135 9.30 -1.37 15.01
N ARG A 136 9.56 -0.18 14.48
CA ARG A 136 8.74 0.99 14.80
C ARG A 136 7.27 0.79 14.41
N GLY A 137 6.98 0.19 13.27
CA GLY A 137 5.62 -0.16 12.86
C GLY A 137 4.94 -1.12 13.84
N LYS A 138 5.67 -2.14 14.31
CA LYS A 138 5.19 -3.09 15.34
C LYS A 138 4.95 -2.40 16.69
N ASP A 139 5.85 -1.52 17.12
CA ASP A 139 5.71 -0.73 18.36
C ASP A 139 4.46 0.18 18.33
N LEU A 140 4.07 0.63 17.14
CA LEU A 140 2.83 1.38 16.90
C LEU A 140 1.57 0.48 16.86
N GLY A 141 1.72 -0.84 17.06
CA GLY A 141 0.63 -1.81 17.04
C GLY A 141 0.12 -2.18 15.65
N LEU A 142 0.90 -1.90 14.58
CA LEU A 142 0.51 -2.21 13.21
C LEU A 142 0.91 -3.64 12.84
N ARG A 143 0.13 -4.26 11.95
CA ARG A 143 0.60 -5.41 11.18
C ARG A 143 1.58 -4.90 10.13
N VAL A 144 2.78 -5.46 10.08
CA VAL A 144 3.84 -4.94 9.21
C VAL A 144 4.23 -5.98 8.17
N THR A 145 4.42 -5.53 6.93
CA THR A 145 5.10 -6.29 5.88
C THR A 145 6.24 -5.45 5.31
N ILE A 146 7.20 -6.11 4.68
CA ILE A 146 8.30 -5.46 3.97
C ILE A 146 8.39 -5.98 2.55
N ALA A 147 8.61 -5.11 1.57
CA ALA A 147 8.90 -5.52 0.20
C ALA A 147 10.41 -5.66 0.01
N ASN A 148 10.84 -6.70 -0.71
CA ASN A 148 12.22 -6.76 -1.15
C ASN A 148 12.47 -5.83 -2.35
N VAL A 149 13.74 -5.49 -2.58
CA VAL A 149 14.17 -4.56 -3.63
C VAL A 149 14.00 -5.25 -5.00
N LEU A 150 13.50 -4.50 -5.98
CA LEU A 150 13.25 -4.98 -7.35
C LEU A 150 14.55 -5.36 -8.08
N PRO A 151 14.50 -6.21 -9.12
CA PRO A 151 15.57 -6.28 -10.12
C PRO A 151 15.77 -4.91 -10.78
N TRP A 152 17.00 -4.59 -11.19
CA TRP A 152 17.32 -3.29 -11.75
C TRP A 152 18.04 -3.40 -13.10
N ASN A 153 17.43 -2.88 -14.19
CA ASN A 153 17.95 -3.03 -15.53
C ASN A 153 19.05 -2.00 -15.87
N ALA A 154 18.93 -0.77 -15.35
CA ALA A 154 19.86 0.33 -15.58
C ALA A 154 21.05 0.29 -14.60
N ARG A 155 21.60 -0.88 -14.34
CA ARG A 155 22.63 -1.14 -13.33
C ARG A 155 24.04 -0.92 -13.85
N TRP A 156 24.95 -0.58 -12.96
CA TRP A 156 26.38 -0.61 -13.16
C TRP A 156 27.03 -1.77 -12.39
N PRO A 157 28.32 -2.08 -12.64
CA PRO A 157 29.01 -3.20 -11.98
C PRO A 157 28.88 -3.16 -10.45
N GLY A 158 28.51 -4.29 -9.84
CA GLY A 158 28.36 -4.45 -8.37
C GLY A 158 26.98 -4.12 -7.81
N THR A 159 26.08 -3.50 -8.56
CA THR A 159 24.74 -3.17 -8.05
C THR A 159 23.85 -4.40 -7.88
N GLU A 160 24.03 -5.43 -8.71
CA GLU A 160 23.30 -6.70 -8.56
C GLU A 160 23.68 -7.39 -7.25
N ASP A 161 24.96 -7.48 -6.92
CA ASP A 161 25.43 -8.07 -5.65
C ASP A 161 24.92 -7.25 -4.46
N ALA A 162 24.89 -5.92 -4.56
CA ALA A 162 24.36 -5.05 -3.52
C ALA A 162 22.85 -5.25 -3.32
N ILE A 163 22.06 -5.39 -4.39
CA ILE A 163 20.62 -5.67 -4.31
C ILE A 163 20.38 -7.05 -3.70
N ASN A 164 21.13 -8.07 -4.14
CA ASN A 164 20.99 -9.42 -3.61
C ASN A 164 21.34 -9.47 -2.12
N GLY A 165 22.45 -8.87 -1.69
CA GLY A 165 22.84 -8.79 -0.29
C GLY A 165 21.83 -8.03 0.59
N LEU A 166 21.24 -6.96 0.05
CA LEU A 166 20.17 -6.24 0.76
C LEU A 166 18.90 -7.08 0.86
N ASN A 167 18.55 -7.84 -0.18
CA ASN A 167 17.39 -8.73 -0.16
C ASN A 167 17.60 -9.92 0.81
N GLU A 168 18.81 -10.47 0.89
CA GLU A 168 19.17 -11.45 1.93
C GLU A 168 18.98 -10.86 3.34
N SER A 169 19.43 -9.62 3.57
CA SER A 169 19.25 -8.91 4.84
C SER A 169 17.77 -8.64 5.15
N ILE A 170 16.93 -8.38 4.12
CA ILE A 170 15.48 -8.24 4.28
C ILE A 170 14.85 -9.59 4.67
N ASP A 171 15.26 -10.69 4.08
CA ASP A 171 14.77 -12.02 4.44
C ASP A 171 15.16 -12.42 5.86
N GLU A 172 16.38 -12.10 6.30
CA GLU A 172 16.82 -12.29 7.68
C GLU A 172 16.01 -11.44 8.66
N LEU A 173 15.87 -10.15 8.36
CA LEU A 173 15.02 -9.23 9.11
C LEU A 173 13.59 -9.76 9.25
N ALA A 174 13.02 -10.26 8.17
CA ALA A 174 11.64 -10.74 8.16
C ALA A 174 11.47 -11.99 9.02
N ARG A 175 12.44 -12.90 9.00
CA ARG A 175 12.48 -14.08 9.91
C ARG A 175 12.59 -13.65 11.38
N ASP A 176 13.55 -12.75 11.70
CA ASP A 176 13.81 -12.29 13.06
C ASP A 176 12.61 -11.55 13.66
N GLU A 177 11.95 -10.72 12.86
CA GLU A 177 10.82 -9.90 13.28
C GLU A 177 9.46 -10.59 13.07
N ASN A 178 9.43 -11.79 12.50
CA ASN A 178 8.22 -12.53 12.14
C ASN A 178 7.23 -11.66 11.33
N VAL A 179 7.72 -11.09 10.23
CA VAL A 179 6.92 -10.30 9.28
C VAL A 179 6.96 -10.93 7.89
N LEU A 180 5.95 -10.65 7.07
CA LEU A 180 5.86 -11.15 5.71
C LEU A 180 6.75 -10.32 4.77
N VAL A 181 7.51 -11.00 3.90
CA VAL A 181 8.16 -10.37 2.75
C VAL A 181 7.22 -10.39 1.56
N LEU A 182 7.00 -9.23 0.94
CA LEU A 182 6.33 -9.11 -0.34
C LEU A 182 7.37 -9.41 -1.45
N PRO A 183 7.17 -10.44 -2.28
CA PRO A 183 8.18 -10.92 -3.22
C PRO A 183 8.24 -10.06 -4.49
N PHE A 184 8.52 -8.76 -4.35
CA PHE A 184 8.57 -7.82 -5.46
C PHE A 184 9.66 -8.18 -6.46
N TYR A 185 10.83 -8.62 -5.97
CA TYR A 185 11.94 -9.06 -6.82
C TYR A 185 11.51 -10.20 -7.74
N ALA A 186 11.11 -11.32 -7.18
CA ALA A 186 10.75 -12.51 -7.96
C ALA A 186 9.51 -12.29 -8.85
N THR A 187 8.63 -11.34 -8.49
CA THR A 187 7.43 -11.04 -9.29
C THR A 187 7.77 -10.34 -10.61
N LEU A 188 8.85 -9.56 -10.65
CA LEU A 188 9.27 -8.80 -11.83
C LEU A 188 10.55 -9.33 -12.48
N GLU A 189 11.21 -10.30 -11.87
CA GLU A 189 12.43 -10.88 -12.44
C GLU A 189 12.11 -11.63 -13.76
N SER A 190 12.95 -11.43 -14.75
CA SER A 190 12.90 -12.16 -16.00
C SER A 190 13.47 -13.57 -15.81
N SER A 191 12.71 -14.58 -16.21
CA SER A 191 13.21 -15.96 -16.27
C SER A 191 14.30 -16.18 -17.36
N GLU A 192 14.38 -15.29 -18.34
CA GLU A 192 15.34 -15.36 -19.46
C GLU A 192 16.61 -14.58 -19.15
N LEU A 193 16.50 -13.52 -18.36
CA LEU A 193 17.60 -12.64 -17.98
C LEU A 193 17.57 -12.42 -16.45
N PRO A 194 18.11 -13.36 -15.65
CA PRO A 194 18.13 -13.23 -14.18
C PRO A 194 18.75 -11.91 -13.73
N GLY A 195 18.24 -11.36 -12.64
CA GLY A 195 18.66 -10.08 -12.10
C GLY A 195 18.08 -8.86 -12.82
N ARG A 196 17.22 -9.05 -13.82
CA ARG A 196 16.59 -7.97 -14.59
C ARG A 196 15.08 -8.09 -14.59
N MET A 197 14.38 -6.95 -14.63
CA MET A 197 12.96 -6.92 -14.97
C MET A 197 12.78 -7.25 -16.46
N ARG A 198 11.71 -7.93 -16.82
CA ARG A 198 11.31 -8.06 -18.23
C ARG A 198 11.00 -6.68 -18.80
N ASP A 199 11.33 -6.47 -20.09
CA ASP A 199 11.19 -5.16 -20.74
C ASP A 199 9.74 -4.63 -20.70
N GLU A 200 8.74 -5.50 -20.83
CA GLU A 200 7.33 -5.12 -20.73
C GLU A 200 6.88 -4.74 -19.30
N TRP A 201 7.66 -5.09 -18.27
CA TRP A 201 7.33 -4.80 -16.86
C TRP A 201 8.05 -3.59 -16.30
N THR A 202 8.91 -2.97 -17.08
CA THR A 202 9.59 -1.72 -16.72
C THR A 202 9.32 -0.62 -17.72
N SER A 203 9.37 0.64 -17.29
CA SER A 203 9.19 1.82 -18.16
C SER A 203 10.50 2.44 -18.59
N ASP A 204 11.54 2.33 -17.77
CA ASP A 204 12.84 3.00 -17.95
C ASP A 204 14.03 2.15 -17.50
N GLY A 205 13.77 0.91 -17.09
CA GLY A 205 14.78 0.00 -16.53
C GLY A 205 14.91 0.07 -15.01
N ASP A 206 14.33 1.10 -14.38
CA ASP A 206 14.38 1.33 -12.92
C ASP A 206 13.01 1.15 -12.28
N HIS A 207 11.95 1.64 -12.94
CA HIS A 207 10.61 1.68 -12.41
C HIS A 207 9.68 0.72 -13.16
N PRO A 208 8.73 0.11 -12.46
CA PRO A 208 7.74 -0.74 -13.11
C PRO A 208 6.91 0.06 -14.13
N SER A 209 6.57 -0.58 -15.24
CA SER A 209 5.51 -0.12 -16.14
C SER A 209 4.12 -0.32 -15.48
N VAL A 210 3.05 0.15 -16.13
CA VAL A 210 1.68 -0.13 -15.68
C VAL A 210 1.45 -1.64 -15.49
N GLU A 211 1.97 -2.47 -16.39
CA GLU A 211 1.88 -3.93 -16.27
C GLU A 211 2.72 -4.47 -15.10
N GLY A 212 3.94 -3.92 -14.90
CA GLY A 212 4.76 -4.25 -13.74
C GLY A 212 4.04 -3.92 -12.43
N TYR A 213 3.45 -2.73 -12.30
CA TYR A 213 2.65 -2.36 -11.13
C TYR A 213 1.43 -3.24 -10.94
N ARG A 214 0.75 -3.64 -12.02
CA ARG A 214 -0.35 -4.59 -11.97
C ARG A 214 0.10 -5.91 -11.35
N ARG A 215 1.21 -6.46 -11.82
CA ARG A 215 1.77 -7.71 -11.29
C ARG A 215 2.12 -7.60 -9.81
N LEU A 216 2.75 -6.50 -9.39
CA LEU A 216 3.05 -6.28 -7.96
C LEU A 216 1.78 -6.26 -7.10
N GLY A 217 0.74 -5.57 -7.54
CA GLY A 217 -0.51 -5.47 -6.79
C GLY A 217 -1.32 -6.77 -6.76
N GLU A 218 -1.39 -7.49 -7.89
CA GLU A 218 -2.21 -8.70 -8.00
C GLU A 218 -1.49 -9.95 -7.48
N LEU A 219 -0.18 -10.07 -7.72
CA LEU A 219 0.58 -11.30 -7.48
C LEU A 219 1.47 -11.24 -6.24
N ALA A 220 2.09 -10.11 -5.94
CA ALA A 220 3.05 -9.98 -4.83
C ALA A 220 2.42 -9.47 -3.53
N PHE A 221 1.52 -8.49 -3.60
CA PHE A 221 0.95 -7.90 -2.40
C PHE A 221 0.06 -8.88 -1.65
N ARG A 222 0.26 -8.95 -0.32
CA ARG A 222 -0.58 -9.70 0.63
C ARG A 222 -0.66 -8.91 1.95
N VAL A 223 -1.80 -8.98 2.60
CA VAL A 223 -1.98 -8.48 3.97
C VAL A 223 -1.50 -9.55 4.95
N PRO A 224 -0.66 -9.21 5.96
CA PRO A 224 -0.18 -10.15 6.96
C PRO A 224 -1.28 -10.58 7.93
#